data_570012fcadf03ff18b7bb79526eb6237
#
_entry.id   570012fcadf03ff18b7bb79526eb6237
#
_cell.length_a   1.000
_cell.length_b   1.000
_cell.length_c   1.000
_cell.angle_alpha   90.00
_cell.angle_beta   90.00
_cell.angle_gamma   90.00
#
_symmetry.space_group_name_H-M   'P 1'
#
loop_
_entity.id
_entity.type
_entity.pdbx_description
1 polymer ?
#
loop_
_entity_poly.entity_id
_entity_poly.type
_entity_poly.pdbx_seq_one_letter_code
_entity_poly.pdbx_strand_id
1 'polypeptide(L)'
;LFPGCNFPSFYPKTMKKLVKLLKEHGIGVAYDCCGKPIAELGLEVDEKRIIQRINDEFEKRGVEEVIMLCPNCYTFLKPYLKVKVTDIYAKLEELGIGEKNLESGKVFLPCPDREKREILASAERFVKGSLESVKGVQCCGLGGCAPVKEPEIAKHMASALAGEKKVYSYCASCSGNLTRGGCQNVRHLLTEILNTYEKPD
;
A
#
# COMPACT_ATOMS: atom_id res chain seq x y z
N LEU A 1 2.37 -13.58 -1.20
CA LEU A 1 2.02 -12.21 -0.82
C LEU A 1 3.19 -11.52 -0.13
N PHE A 2 3.54 -10.32 -0.55
CA PHE A 2 4.50 -9.41 0.10
C PHE A 2 3.73 -8.18 0.62
N PRO A 3 3.32 -8.16 1.90
CA PRO A 3 2.44 -7.12 2.42
C PRO A 3 3.17 -5.79 2.71
N GLY A 4 4.49 -5.80 2.74
CA GLY A 4 5.30 -4.71 3.29
C GLY A 4 5.24 -4.67 4.82
N CYS A 5 5.77 -3.59 5.42
CA CYS A 5 5.89 -3.49 6.87
C CYS A 5 4.67 -2.83 7.56
N ASN A 6 4.07 -1.79 6.97
CA ASN A 6 3.06 -0.99 7.66
C ASN A 6 1.65 -1.60 7.63
N PHE A 7 1.28 -2.33 6.57
CA PHE A 7 -0.07 -2.87 6.50
C PHE A 7 -0.37 -3.90 7.59
N PRO A 8 0.51 -4.87 7.88
CA PRO A 8 0.28 -5.80 8.99
C PRO A 8 0.17 -5.13 10.35
N SER A 9 0.88 -4.00 10.55
CA SER A 9 0.87 -3.24 11.79
C SER A 9 -0.40 -2.41 11.97
N PHE A 10 -0.85 -1.72 10.92
CA PHE A 10 -2.00 -0.83 11.00
C PHE A 10 -3.35 -1.53 10.80
N TYR A 11 -3.36 -2.69 10.14
CA TYR A 11 -4.57 -3.44 9.79
C TYR A 11 -4.43 -4.94 10.08
N PRO A 12 -4.15 -5.33 11.34
CA PRO A 12 -3.87 -6.73 11.69
C PRO A 12 -5.04 -7.67 11.44
N LYS A 13 -6.29 -7.23 11.62
CA LYS A 13 -7.49 -8.05 11.38
C LYS A 13 -7.69 -8.29 9.89
N THR A 14 -7.54 -7.24 9.08
CA THR A 14 -7.62 -7.33 7.62
C THR A 14 -6.50 -8.21 7.06
N MET A 15 -5.29 -8.05 7.59
CA MET A 15 -4.15 -8.89 7.21
C MET A 15 -4.40 -10.37 7.49
N LYS A 16 -4.92 -10.72 8.67
CA LYS A 16 -5.29 -12.10 9.02
C LYS A 16 -6.35 -12.67 8.07
N LYS A 17 -7.40 -11.89 7.76
CA LYS A 17 -8.44 -12.29 6.80
C LYS A 17 -7.87 -12.52 5.41
N LEU A 18 -7.04 -11.58 4.92
CA LEU A 18 -6.39 -11.69 3.61
C LEU A 18 -5.51 -12.93 3.50
N VAL A 19 -4.65 -13.17 4.50
CA VAL A 19 -3.78 -14.36 4.53
C VAL A 19 -4.59 -15.64 4.47
N LYS A 20 -5.69 -15.73 5.23
CA LYS A 20 -6.58 -16.90 5.20
C LYS A 20 -7.15 -17.14 3.80
N LEU A 21 -7.72 -16.09 3.18
CA LEU A 21 -8.29 -16.18 1.84
C LEU A 21 -7.24 -16.59 0.80
N LEU A 22 -6.08 -15.97 0.80
CA LEU A 22 -5.02 -16.29 -0.17
C LEU A 22 -4.44 -17.71 0.04
N LYS A 23 -4.39 -18.19 1.27
CA LYS A 23 -3.95 -19.56 1.57
C LYS A 23 -4.86 -20.61 0.93
N GLU A 24 -6.16 -20.36 0.83
CA GLU A 24 -7.12 -21.24 0.15
C GLU A 24 -6.81 -21.39 -1.36
N HIS A 25 -6.06 -20.43 -1.92
CA HIS A 25 -5.56 -20.44 -3.29
C HIS A 25 -4.07 -20.85 -3.41
N GLY A 26 -3.49 -21.43 -2.35
CA GLY A 26 -2.10 -21.89 -2.36
C GLY A 26 -1.06 -20.76 -2.26
N ILE A 27 -1.47 -19.53 -1.93
CA ILE A 27 -0.59 -18.37 -1.87
C ILE A 27 -0.02 -18.19 -0.46
N GLY A 28 1.31 -18.29 -0.36
CA GLY A 28 2.06 -18.02 0.88
C GLY A 28 2.30 -16.53 1.15
N VAL A 29 2.92 -16.24 2.29
CA VAL A 29 3.23 -14.85 2.71
C VAL A 29 4.70 -14.70 3.05
N ALA A 30 5.34 -13.66 2.53
CA ALA A 30 6.70 -13.24 2.86
C ALA A 30 6.65 -11.91 3.62
N TYR A 31 6.84 -11.95 4.93
CA TYR A 31 6.97 -10.75 5.76
C TYR A 31 8.39 -10.23 5.70
N ASP A 32 8.61 -9.21 4.91
CA ASP A 32 9.95 -8.59 4.77
C ASP A 32 9.81 -7.09 4.45
N CYS A 33 10.94 -6.37 4.54
CA CYS A 33 11.05 -4.98 4.15
C CYS A 33 11.61 -4.87 2.73
N CYS A 34 10.98 -4.03 1.90
CA CYS A 34 11.44 -3.78 0.53
C CYS A 34 12.79 -3.03 0.44
N GLY A 35 13.24 -2.39 1.50
CA GLY A 35 14.47 -1.60 1.51
C GLY A 35 14.32 -0.16 1.04
N LYS A 36 13.14 0.27 0.55
CA LYS A 36 12.94 1.64 0.08
C LYS A 36 13.36 2.73 1.07
N PRO A 37 13.11 2.64 2.39
CA PRO A 37 13.61 3.64 3.34
C PRO A 37 15.12 3.74 3.38
N ILE A 38 15.85 2.67 3.13
CA ILE A 38 17.31 2.63 3.06
C ILE A 38 17.80 3.35 1.79
N ALA A 39 17.14 3.08 0.65
CA ALA A 39 17.40 3.76 -0.61
C ALA A 39 17.16 5.28 -0.50
N GLU A 40 16.08 5.70 0.18
CA GLU A 40 15.76 7.12 0.41
C GLU A 40 16.80 7.85 1.29
N LEU A 41 17.61 7.12 2.05
CA LEU A 41 18.76 7.65 2.79
C LEU A 41 20.05 7.71 1.96
N GLY A 42 20.04 7.27 0.70
CA GLY A 42 21.21 7.22 -0.18
C GLY A 42 22.20 6.09 0.14
N LEU A 43 21.78 5.07 0.89
CA LEU A 43 22.61 3.92 1.27
C LEU A 43 22.59 2.84 0.17
N GLU A 44 23.16 3.15 -0.98
CA GLU A 44 23.10 2.31 -2.20
C GLU A 44 23.62 0.89 -2.01
N VAL A 45 24.68 0.69 -1.22
CA VAL A 45 25.27 -0.64 -0.97
C VAL A 45 24.25 -1.52 -0.23
N ASP A 46 23.62 -0.97 0.81
CA ASP A 46 22.62 -1.68 1.60
C ASP A 46 21.33 -1.92 0.79
N GLU A 47 20.92 -0.96 -0.03
CA GLU A 47 19.82 -1.11 -0.97
C GLU A 47 20.04 -2.31 -1.90
N LYS A 48 21.16 -2.35 -2.61
CA LYS A 48 21.53 -3.44 -3.52
C LYS A 48 21.57 -4.80 -2.81
N ARG A 49 22.14 -4.84 -1.59
CA ARG A 49 22.18 -6.04 -0.76
C ARG A 49 20.78 -6.55 -0.39
N ILE A 50 19.86 -5.65 -0.04
CA ILE A 50 18.47 -6.02 0.30
C ILE A 50 17.75 -6.58 -0.93
N ILE A 51 17.86 -5.91 -2.08
CA ILE A 51 17.23 -6.34 -3.34
C ILE A 51 17.78 -7.72 -3.75
N GLN A 52 19.10 -7.91 -3.71
CA GLN A 52 19.72 -9.20 -4.03
C GLN A 52 19.21 -10.31 -3.10
N ARG A 53 19.20 -10.08 -1.79
CA ARG A 53 18.67 -11.04 -0.81
C ARG A 53 17.25 -11.45 -1.09
N ILE A 54 16.38 -10.51 -1.47
CA ILE A 54 14.97 -10.80 -1.81
C ILE A 54 14.90 -11.69 -3.06
N ASN A 55 15.68 -11.40 -4.10
CA ASN A 55 15.73 -12.23 -5.31
C ASN A 55 16.23 -13.64 -5.00
N ASP A 56 17.30 -13.78 -4.22
CA ASP A 56 17.87 -15.07 -3.84
C ASP A 56 16.89 -15.92 -3.02
N GLU A 57 16.14 -15.31 -2.08
CA GLU A 57 15.10 -16.00 -1.32
C GLU A 57 13.92 -16.43 -2.19
N PHE A 58 13.53 -15.62 -3.17
CA PHE A 58 12.46 -15.99 -4.10
C PHE A 58 12.89 -17.12 -5.02
N GLU A 59 14.10 -17.07 -5.57
CA GLU A 59 14.66 -18.12 -6.39
C GLU A 59 14.79 -19.44 -5.60
N LYS A 60 15.37 -19.40 -4.41
CA LYS A 60 15.51 -20.56 -3.52
C LYS A 60 14.18 -21.24 -3.19
N ARG A 61 13.11 -20.47 -3.11
CA ARG A 61 11.78 -20.98 -2.77
C ARG A 61 10.91 -21.29 -3.99
N GLY A 62 11.42 -21.14 -5.20
CA GLY A 62 10.67 -21.36 -6.43
C GLY A 62 9.49 -20.40 -6.61
N VAL A 63 9.62 -19.14 -6.16
CA VAL A 63 8.57 -18.15 -6.33
C VAL A 63 8.55 -17.69 -7.78
N GLU A 64 7.43 -17.84 -8.45
CA GLU A 64 7.21 -17.40 -9.83
C GLU A 64 6.52 -16.02 -9.90
N GLU A 65 5.68 -15.73 -8.94
CA GLU A 65 4.95 -14.47 -8.86
C GLU A 65 4.93 -13.94 -7.42
N VAL A 66 5.14 -12.63 -7.27
CA VAL A 66 4.97 -11.92 -5.99
C VAL A 66 3.82 -10.92 -6.08
N ILE A 67 2.91 -10.99 -5.11
CA ILE A 67 1.77 -10.11 -4.99
C ILE A 67 2.12 -9.01 -4.00
N MET A 68 2.20 -7.77 -4.46
CA MET A 68 2.55 -6.60 -3.65
C MET A 68 1.30 -5.90 -3.12
N LEU A 69 1.22 -5.74 -1.79
CA LEU A 69 0.12 -5.01 -1.16
C LEU A 69 0.44 -3.50 -1.04
N CYS A 70 1.70 -3.17 -0.72
CA CYS A 70 2.11 -1.79 -0.51
C CYS A 70 2.53 -1.13 -1.83
N PRO A 71 1.97 0.05 -2.21
CA PRO A 71 2.37 0.77 -3.41
C PRO A 71 3.85 1.14 -3.45
N ASN A 72 4.45 1.47 -2.29
CA ASN A 72 5.87 1.75 -2.21
C ASN A 72 6.72 0.53 -2.54
N CYS A 73 6.35 -0.65 -2.00
CA CYS A 73 7.05 -1.90 -2.32
C CYS A 73 6.89 -2.27 -3.79
N TYR A 74 5.68 -2.14 -4.33
CA TYR A 74 5.38 -2.42 -5.73
C TYR A 74 6.25 -1.60 -6.68
N THR A 75 6.21 -0.28 -6.57
CA THR A 75 6.93 0.62 -7.48
C THR A 75 8.44 0.52 -7.30
N PHE A 76 8.91 0.37 -6.06
CA PHE A 76 10.34 0.29 -5.77
C PHE A 76 10.97 -1.02 -6.22
N LEU A 77 10.35 -2.16 -5.90
CA LEU A 77 10.94 -3.48 -6.20
C LEU A 77 10.66 -3.98 -7.62
N LYS A 78 9.56 -3.58 -8.25
CA LYS A 78 9.14 -4.07 -9.58
C LYS A 78 10.25 -4.04 -10.64
N PRO A 79 11.13 -2.99 -10.73
CA PRO A 79 12.20 -2.96 -11.71
C PRO A 79 13.35 -3.93 -11.44
N TYR A 80 13.48 -4.43 -10.22
CA TYR A 80 14.64 -5.19 -9.77
C TYR A 80 14.35 -6.67 -9.52
N LEU A 81 13.09 -7.04 -9.39
CA LEU A 81 12.71 -8.44 -9.15
C LEU A 81 12.72 -9.26 -10.43
N LYS A 82 13.25 -10.49 -10.34
CA LYS A 82 13.32 -11.45 -11.44
C LYS A 82 12.03 -12.25 -11.64
N VAL A 83 11.07 -12.09 -10.74
CA VAL A 83 9.77 -12.77 -10.74
C VAL A 83 8.66 -11.84 -11.24
N LYS A 84 7.54 -12.39 -11.67
CA LYS A 84 6.35 -11.59 -12.02
C LYS A 84 5.88 -10.81 -10.78
N VAL A 85 5.62 -9.51 -10.96
CA VAL A 85 5.12 -8.62 -9.89
C VAL A 85 3.70 -8.18 -10.22
N THR A 86 2.76 -8.49 -9.33
CA THR A 86 1.34 -8.15 -9.46
C THR A 86 0.90 -7.35 -8.23
N ASP A 87 0.04 -6.36 -8.41
CA ASP A 87 -0.56 -5.67 -7.26
C ASP A 87 -1.69 -6.50 -6.64
N ILE A 88 -2.00 -6.23 -5.38
CA ILE A 88 -2.99 -7.00 -4.62
C ILE A 88 -4.40 -6.93 -5.24
N TYR A 89 -4.80 -5.78 -5.77
CA TYR A 89 -6.15 -5.60 -6.32
C TYR A 89 -6.34 -6.40 -7.61
N ALA A 90 -5.36 -6.36 -8.51
CA ALA A 90 -5.37 -7.19 -9.72
C ALA A 90 -5.45 -8.68 -9.37
N LYS A 91 -4.70 -9.13 -8.35
CA LYS A 91 -4.74 -10.53 -7.92
C LYS A 91 -6.07 -10.90 -7.26
N LEU A 92 -6.64 -10.04 -6.43
CA LEU A 92 -7.96 -10.30 -5.84
C LEU A 92 -9.06 -10.41 -6.90
N GLU A 93 -9.00 -9.58 -7.94
CA GLU A 93 -9.93 -9.68 -9.06
C GLU A 93 -9.76 -10.99 -9.84
N GLU A 94 -8.51 -11.37 -10.15
CA GLU A 94 -8.19 -12.64 -10.81
C GLU A 94 -8.75 -13.85 -10.06
N LEU A 95 -8.69 -13.81 -8.73
CA LEU A 95 -9.16 -14.89 -7.84
C LEU A 95 -10.66 -14.80 -7.52
N GLY A 96 -11.36 -13.76 -7.95
CA GLY A 96 -12.76 -13.53 -7.59
C GLY A 96 -12.98 -13.22 -6.11
N ILE A 97 -11.96 -12.70 -5.42
CA ILE A 97 -12.00 -12.36 -4.00
C ILE A 97 -12.34 -10.88 -3.81
N GLY A 98 -13.24 -10.60 -2.88
CA GLY A 98 -13.63 -9.24 -2.51
C GLY A 98 -14.92 -8.77 -3.18
N GLU A 99 -15.55 -7.77 -2.58
CA GLU A 99 -16.81 -7.23 -3.06
C GLU A 99 -16.61 -6.07 -4.04
N LYS A 100 -17.25 -6.15 -5.19
CA LYS A 100 -17.25 -5.10 -6.23
C LYS A 100 -18.41 -4.10 -6.02
N ASN A 101 -18.56 -3.58 -4.81
CA ASN A 101 -19.70 -2.73 -4.43
C ASN A 101 -19.30 -1.43 -3.70
N LEU A 102 -18.01 -1.10 -3.69
CA LEU A 102 -17.54 0.14 -3.08
C LEU A 102 -18.20 1.36 -3.70
N GLU A 103 -18.63 2.28 -2.86
CA GLU A 103 -19.22 3.55 -3.31
C GLU A 103 -18.16 4.48 -3.91
N SER A 104 -18.60 5.34 -4.84
CA SER A 104 -17.79 6.46 -5.33
C SER A 104 -17.29 7.35 -4.19
N GLY A 105 -16.17 8.00 -4.39
CA GLY A 105 -15.64 8.91 -3.38
C GLY A 105 -14.30 9.52 -3.73
N LYS A 106 -13.80 10.34 -2.82
CA LYS A 106 -12.44 10.91 -2.93
C LYS A 106 -11.38 9.87 -2.60
N VAL A 107 -10.28 9.85 -3.35
CA VAL A 107 -9.12 9.00 -3.08
C VAL A 107 -7.85 9.82 -2.97
N PHE A 108 -7.08 9.55 -1.92
CA PHE A 108 -5.72 10.07 -1.79
C PHE A 108 -4.76 9.14 -2.54
N LEU A 109 -4.08 9.70 -3.55
CA LEU A 109 -3.11 8.95 -4.35
C LEU A 109 -1.76 8.86 -3.63
N PRO A 110 -1.28 7.65 -3.31
CA PRO A 110 0.08 7.47 -2.81
C PRO A 110 1.13 7.96 -3.81
N CYS A 111 2.22 8.56 -3.30
CA CYS A 111 3.27 9.15 -4.15
C CYS A 111 3.76 8.20 -5.26
N PRO A 112 4.04 6.90 -4.99
CA PRO A 112 4.61 6.03 -6.00
C PRO A 112 3.67 5.66 -7.16
N ASP A 113 2.36 5.82 -6.98
CA ASP A 113 1.36 5.47 -8.01
C ASP A 113 0.67 6.71 -8.61
N ARG A 114 1.07 7.91 -8.23
CA ARG A 114 0.39 9.15 -8.61
C ARG A 114 0.40 9.41 -10.10
N GLU A 115 1.51 9.13 -10.77
CA GLU A 115 1.67 9.39 -12.20
C GLU A 115 1.04 8.28 -13.05
N LYS A 116 1.45 7.03 -12.81
CA LYS A 116 1.05 5.88 -13.63
C LYS A 116 -0.33 5.35 -13.31
N ARG A 117 -0.78 5.48 -12.05
CA ARG A 117 -2.08 5.01 -11.55
C ARG A 117 -2.37 3.53 -11.84
N GLU A 118 -1.33 2.70 -11.93
CA GLU A 118 -1.46 1.27 -12.22
C GLU A 118 -2.26 0.55 -11.13
N ILE A 119 -1.92 0.80 -9.86
CA ILE A 119 -2.60 0.19 -8.71
C ILE A 119 -4.00 0.76 -8.52
N LEU A 120 -4.17 2.08 -8.75
CA LEU A 120 -5.49 2.69 -8.72
C LEU A 120 -6.44 2.04 -9.74
N ALA A 121 -5.98 1.88 -10.98
CA ALA A 121 -6.80 1.26 -12.03
C ALA A 121 -7.26 -0.16 -11.68
N SER A 122 -6.41 -0.95 -11.01
CA SER A 122 -6.79 -2.25 -10.47
C SER A 122 -7.81 -2.14 -9.33
N ALA A 123 -7.63 -1.18 -8.42
CA ALA A 123 -8.52 -0.97 -7.29
C ALA A 123 -9.91 -0.44 -7.70
N GLU A 124 -9.98 0.39 -8.75
CA GLU A 124 -11.25 0.94 -9.27
C GLU A 124 -12.21 -0.14 -9.77
N ARG A 125 -11.72 -1.32 -10.13
CA ARG A 125 -12.56 -2.45 -10.54
C ARG A 125 -13.48 -2.99 -9.41
N PHE A 126 -13.21 -2.60 -8.16
CA PHE A 126 -14.04 -2.90 -6.99
C PHE A 126 -15.04 -1.78 -6.67
N VAL A 127 -15.06 -0.69 -7.42
CA VAL A 127 -15.89 0.49 -7.16
C VAL A 127 -17.06 0.52 -8.15
N LYS A 128 -18.28 0.76 -7.65
CA LYS A 128 -19.49 0.87 -8.50
C LYS A 128 -19.58 2.16 -9.34
N GLY A 129 -18.72 3.12 -9.07
CA GLY A 129 -18.71 4.40 -9.78
C GLY A 129 -17.26 4.82 -10.06
N SER A 130 -16.84 5.98 -9.54
CA SER A 130 -15.51 6.53 -9.77
C SER A 130 -14.84 6.97 -8.47
N LEU A 131 -13.52 6.93 -8.47
CA LEU A 131 -12.69 7.50 -7.42
C LEU A 131 -12.09 8.82 -7.92
N GLU A 132 -12.47 9.93 -7.29
CA GLU A 132 -11.91 11.24 -7.60
C GLU A 132 -10.67 11.52 -6.78
N SER A 133 -9.55 11.85 -7.44
CA SER A 133 -8.33 12.21 -6.75
C SER A 133 -8.50 13.48 -5.92
N VAL A 134 -8.05 13.44 -4.66
CA VAL A 134 -7.98 14.63 -3.83
C VAL A 134 -7.06 15.65 -4.48
N LYS A 135 -7.51 16.90 -4.60
CA LYS A 135 -6.74 18.01 -5.20
C LYS A 135 -5.95 18.76 -4.12
N GLY A 136 -4.81 19.32 -4.51
CA GLY A 136 -4.01 20.19 -3.66
C GLY A 136 -3.17 19.48 -2.59
N VAL A 137 -3.32 18.18 -2.39
CA VAL A 137 -2.55 17.42 -1.40
C VAL A 137 -1.68 16.38 -2.09
N GLN A 138 -0.37 16.63 -2.08
CA GLN A 138 0.59 15.79 -2.82
C GLN A 138 1.29 14.73 -1.97
N CYS A 139 1.37 14.92 -0.66
CA CYS A 139 2.08 14.01 0.24
C CYS A 139 1.33 13.84 1.55
N CYS A 140 1.40 12.64 2.14
CA CYS A 140 0.89 12.41 3.48
C CYS A 140 1.88 12.83 4.58
N GLY A 141 3.09 13.25 4.23
CA GLY A 141 4.12 13.70 5.17
C GLY A 141 4.94 12.61 5.86
N LEU A 142 4.71 11.32 5.58
CA LEU A 142 5.42 10.23 6.29
C LEU A 142 6.72 9.78 5.61
N GLY A 143 6.86 9.97 4.30
CA GLY A 143 7.99 9.44 3.54
C GLY A 143 9.32 10.11 3.82
N GLY A 144 10.42 9.39 3.60
CA GLY A 144 11.77 9.87 3.78
C GLY A 144 12.08 10.29 5.21
N CYS A 145 12.90 11.31 5.36
CA CYS A 145 13.27 11.88 6.64
C CYS A 145 12.37 13.06 7.10
N ALA A 146 11.29 13.36 6.36
CA ALA A 146 10.46 14.54 6.61
C ALA A 146 9.93 14.63 8.05
N PRO A 147 9.40 13.56 8.69
CA PRO A 147 8.93 13.66 10.08
C PRO A 147 10.00 14.01 11.10
N VAL A 148 11.27 13.73 10.78
CA VAL A 148 12.40 13.99 11.67
C VAL A 148 13.11 15.32 11.35
N LYS A 149 13.28 15.61 10.07
CA LYS A 149 14.03 16.79 9.61
C LYS A 149 13.16 18.04 9.46
N GLU A 150 11.90 17.85 9.08
CA GLU A 150 10.93 18.90 8.81
C GLU A 150 9.57 18.59 9.46
N PRO A 151 9.52 18.43 10.80
CA PRO A 151 8.33 17.93 11.50
C PRO A 151 7.09 18.82 11.30
N GLU A 152 7.23 20.13 11.24
CA GLU A 152 6.12 21.06 11.03
C GLU A 152 5.53 20.93 9.61
N ILE A 153 6.38 20.77 8.60
CA ILE A 153 5.93 20.55 7.22
C ILE A 153 5.23 19.19 7.12
N ALA A 154 5.83 18.15 7.69
CA ALA A 154 5.25 16.81 7.71
C ALA A 154 3.87 16.79 8.41
N LYS A 155 3.73 17.49 9.53
CA LYS A 155 2.48 17.67 10.27
C LYS A 155 1.44 18.42 9.44
N HIS A 156 1.84 19.52 8.80
CA HIS A 156 0.96 20.28 7.91
C HIS A 156 0.43 19.39 6.77
N MET A 157 1.30 18.63 6.11
CA MET A 157 0.89 17.67 5.08
C MET A 157 -0.08 16.61 5.60
N ALA A 158 0.17 16.06 6.79
CA ALA A 158 -0.69 15.05 7.41
C ALA A 158 -2.09 15.60 7.72
N SER A 159 -2.20 16.88 8.13
CA SER A 159 -3.47 17.52 8.47
C SER A 159 -4.25 18.08 7.28
N ALA A 160 -3.69 18.05 6.08
CA ALA A 160 -4.29 18.68 4.89
C ALA A 160 -5.68 18.14 4.51
N LEU A 161 -6.05 16.94 4.99
CA LEU A 161 -7.35 16.32 4.77
C LEU A 161 -8.24 16.26 6.02
N ALA A 162 -7.90 16.96 7.09
CA ALA A 162 -8.62 16.89 8.36
C ALA A 162 -10.12 17.25 8.24
N GLY A 163 -10.49 18.13 7.29
CA GLY A 163 -11.88 18.52 7.02
C GLY A 163 -12.67 17.60 6.10
N GLU A 164 -12.06 16.58 5.53
CA GLU A 164 -12.73 15.69 4.58
C GLU A 164 -13.62 14.67 5.28
N LYS A 165 -14.85 14.49 4.78
CA LYS A 165 -15.84 13.58 5.37
C LYS A 165 -15.47 12.10 5.22
N LYS A 166 -14.92 11.72 4.06
CA LYS A 166 -14.49 10.34 3.76
C LYS A 166 -13.44 10.40 2.65
N VAL A 167 -12.29 9.78 2.88
CA VAL A 167 -11.22 9.67 1.89
C VAL A 167 -10.74 8.23 1.83
N TYR A 168 -10.72 7.68 0.65
CA TYR A 168 -10.08 6.39 0.41
C TYR A 168 -8.56 6.53 0.27
N SER A 169 -7.84 5.51 0.67
CA SER A 169 -6.41 5.34 0.38
C SER A 169 -6.12 3.86 0.15
N TYR A 170 -5.07 3.56 -0.59
CA TYR A 170 -4.60 2.19 -0.80
C TYR A 170 -3.14 2.00 -0.35
N CYS A 171 -2.67 2.90 0.50
CA CYS A 171 -1.37 2.82 1.15
C CYS A 171 -1.54 2.93 2.67
N ALA A 172 -1.13 1.90 3.41
CA ALA A 172 -1.24 1.87 4.87
C ALA A 172 -0.47 3.02 5.55
N SER A 173 0.72 3.36 5.04
CA SER A 173 1.49 4.51 5.53
C SER A 173 0.73 5.82 5.38
N CYS A 174 0.09 6.03 4.23
CA CYS A 174 -0.70 7.23 3.99
C CYS A 174 -1.94 7.28 4.88
N SER A 175 -2.72 6.21 4.95
CA SER A 175 -3.91 6.18 5.79
C SER A 175 -3.58 6.38 7.27
N GLY A 176 -2.55 5.74 7.78
CA GLY A 176 -2.13 5.93 9.18
C GLY A 176 -1.69 7.37 9.46
N ASN A 177 -0.86 7.97 8.59
CA ASN A 177 -0.37 9.33 8.84
C ASN A 177 -1.47 10.40 8.68
N LEU A 178 -2.33 10.28 7.67
CA LEU A 178 -3.48 11.17 7.50
C LEU A 178 -4.46 11.08 8.68
N THR A 179 -4.67 9.88 9.23
CA THR A 179 -5.50 9.69 10.43
C THR A 179 -4.88 10.38 11.64
N ARG A 180 -3.56 10.23 11.87
CA ARG A 180 -2.83 10.97 12.92
C ARG A 180 -2.88 12.48 12.72
N GLY A 181 -2.90 12.95 11.47
CA GLY A 181 -3.06 14.35 11.10
C GLY A 181 -4.47 14.92 11.29
N GLY A 182 -5.42 14.11 11.78
CA GLY A 182 -6.78 14.53 12.10
C GLY A 182 -7.85 14.19 11.06
N CYS A 183 -7.51 13.50 9.97
CA CYS A 183 -8.52 13.00 9.03
C CYS A 183 -9.20 11.75 9.60
N GLN A 184 -10.34 11.94 10.28
CA GLN A 184 -11.06 10.90 11.04
C GLN A 184 -11.64 9.77 10.17
N ASN A 185 -11.81 9.99 8.88
CA ASN A 185 -12.52 9.09 7.98
C ASN A 185 -11.67 8.66 6.79
N VAL A 186 -10.38 8.42 7.00
CA VAL A 186 -9.55 7.70 6.02
C VAL A 186 -9.95 6.23 6.05
N ARG A 187 -10.22 5.68 4.86
CA ARG A 187 -10.56 4.27 4.65
C ARG A 187 -9.56 3.63 3.71
N HIS A 188 -8.93 2.56 4.17
CA HIS A 188 -8.06 1.80 3.27
C HIS A 188 -8.93 0.93 2.36
N LEU A 189 -8.78 1.04 1.03
CA LEU A 189 -9.62 0.33 0.06
C LEU A 189 -9.72 -1.17 0.36
N LEU A 190 -8.61 -1.80 0.71
CA LEU A 190 -8.59 -3.24 1.00
C LEU A 190 -9.45 -3.62 2.22
N THR A 191 -9.59 -2.74 3.23
CA THR A 191 -10.44 -3.02 4.39
C THR A 191 -11.92 -2.99 4.04
N GLU A 192 -12.29 -2.15 3.09
CA GLU A 192 -13.65 -2.06 2.56
C GLU A 192 -13.95 -3.26 1.63
N ILE A 193 -13.05 -3.56 0.67
CA ILE A 193 -13.17 -4.69 -0.25
C ILE A 193 -13.33 -6.03 0.48
N LEU A 194 -12.63 -6.18 1.59
CA LEU A 194 -12.69 -7.39 2.41
C LEU A 194 -13.72 -7.32 3.55
N ASN A 195 -14.55 -6.26 3.64
CA ASN A 195 -15.58 -6.09 4.69
C ASN A 195 -15.03 -6.22 6.12
N THR A 196 -13.85 -5.70 6.37
CA THR A 196 -13.29 -5.63 7.73
C THR A 196 -13.52 -4.29 8.37
N TYR A 197 -13.63 -3.23 7.57
CA TYR A 197 -13.87 -1.85 7.99
C TYR A 197 -12.90 -1.38 9.08
N GLU A 198 -11.74 -2.00 9.13
CA GLU A 198 -10.70 -1.73 10.11
C GLU A 198 -10.12 -0.33 9.89
N LYS A 199 -9.94 0.42 10.98
CA LYS A 199 -9.23 1.70 10.97
C LYS A 199 -7.75 1.45 11.28
N PRO A 200 -6.84 2.34 10.83
CA PRO A 200 -5.43 2.22 11.18
C PRO A 200 -5.23 2.47 12.68
N ASP A 201 -4.48 1.57 13.32
CA ASP A 201 -4.05 1.71 14.72
C ASP A 201 -2.93 2.75 14.88
#